data_2bffac745889889c636bb7398a0f246f
#
_entry.id   2bffac745889889c636bb7398a0f246f
#
_cell.length_a   1.000
_cell.length_b   1.000
_cell.length_c   1.000
_cell.angle_alpha   90.00
_cell.angle_beta   90.00
_cell.angle_gamma   90.00
#
_symmetry.space_group_name_H-M   'P 1'
#
loop_
_entity.id
_entity.type
_entity.pdbx_description
1 polymer ?
#
loop_
_entity_poly.entity_id
_entity_poly.type
_entity_poly.pdbx_seq_one_letter_code
_entity_poly.pdbx_strand_id
1 'polypeptide(L)'
;MNSVLVEQYINSQPTKVVTKFDLTCEKLEYNKIVQCQKRTDAKPEEIVRAYLLTKLVNELGYAPDRIEIEREYTAGRPHTITSRIDIIVRDANGDAFMFIEVKNQEEYATIDKDQVIEDQLFKLAGMERTEGHNVKYLVLYTTNDATGTISDECMIIDNQKYASFGDWEVARDYTNTLPVRYGRAQKKPYIKGSEKDLETIFSHGMLLQLQKDLHNVLWGGGGTDDNDVFSSLTNLILSKIQDEDEKEDGDTYDFQSMTFAKDGDEEFETNEKLFDRINELYRRALKSKLYILDEKELRKSYVVDTKKFSLSKLKYAVQKLEGLSFVDGKNSLSGKDILGDFFEGIIRDGFKQSKGQFFTHTNIVRFMLYAIQADKLAIKRIKDDKEIPYMIDPSAGSGTFLIEYMKFITENMKYRNQNALGYNNELGTSRAVKDKVTSDWFYPDHRENKWAQTYIYGSEINFNLGTATKVNMILHGDGSTNIFVKDGLLPFAKYEKETAPNALNGSVKDTFYQEREVNGQFDLILTNPPFSVELDNDTKKTIKHDFMFGEKKNSENLFIER
;
A
#
# COMPACT_ATOMS: atom_id res chain seq x y z
N MET A 1 -19.19 9.41 1.02
CA MET A 1 -19.29 10.76 0.41
C MET A 1 -20.11 11.69 1.30
N ASN A 2 -19.60 12.88 1.58
CA ASN A 2 -20.29 13.87 2.40
C ASN A 2 -21.32 14.63 1.54
N SER A 3 -22.55 14.17 1.54
CA SER A 3 -23.64 14.75 0.75
C SER A 3 -23.92 16.23 1.06
N VAL A 4 -23.57 16.68 2.27
CA VAL A 4 -23.71 18.09 2.68
C VAL A 4 -22.71 18.98 1.93
N LEU A 5 -21.47 18.54 1.77
CA LEU A 5 -20.47 19.29 0.99
C LEU A 5 -20.90 19.40 -0.49
N VAL A 6 -21.45 18.33 -1.05
CA VAL A 6 -21.94 18.32 -2.44
C VAL A 6 -23.14 19.27 -2.58
N GLU A 7 -24.07 19.25 -1.65
CA GLU A 7 -25.22 20.17 -1.64
C GLU A 7 -24.76 21.63 -1.60
N GLN A 8 -23.82 21.96 -0.71
CA GLN A 8 -23.23 23.31 -0.61
C GLN A 8 -22.57 23.73 -1.91
N TYR A 9 -21.78 22.84 -2.52
CA TYR A 9 -21.12 23.09 -3.79
C TYR A 9 -22.14 23.37 -4.91
N ILE A 10 -23.15 22.50 -5.10
CA ILE A 10 -24.19 22.64 -6.12
C ILE A 10 -24.96 23.96 -5.92
N ASN A 11 -25.30 24.28 -4.68
CA ASN A 11 -26.05 25.50 -4.36
C ASN A 11 -25.24 26.78 -4.56
N SER A 12 -23.92 26.72 -4.48
CA SER A 12 -23.03 27.87 -4.70
C SER A 12 -22.86 28.24 -6.17
N GLN A 13 -23.12 27.30 -7.11
CA GLN A 13 -22.82 27.48 -8.52
C GLN A 13 -23.84 28.37 -9.25
N PRO A 14 -23.38 29.21 -10.21
CA PRO A 14 -24.25 30.17 -10.94
C PRO A 14 -25.23 29.46 -11.88
N THR A 15 -24.78 28.45 -12.62
CA THR A 15 -25.65 27.72 -13.55
C THR A 15 -26.21 26.49 -12.83
N LYS A 16 -27.54 26.49 -12.63
CA LYS A 16 -28.24 25.42 -11.94
C LYS A 16 -28.49 24.22 -12.85
N VAL A 17 -27.57 23.26 -12.86
CA VAL A 17 -27.70 21.98 -13.56
C VAL A 17 -28.62 21.04 -12.76
N VAL A 18 -28.55 21.09 -11.45
CA VAL A 18 -29.44 20.41 -10.52
C VAL A 18 -30.42 21.44 -9.99
N THR A 19 -31.72 21.23 -10.19
CA THR A 19 -32.79 22.14 -9.77
C THR A 19 -33.31 21.84 -8.39
N LYS A 20 -33.24 20.58 -7.95
CA LYS A 20 -33.60 20.14 -6.63
C LYS A 20 -32.64 19.08 -6.14
N PHE A 21 -32.05 19.34 -5.00
CA PHE A 21 -31.24 18.38 -4.25
C PHE A 21 -31.81 18.32 -2.83
N ASP A 22 -32.51 17.25 -2.49
CA ASP A 22 -33.24 17.12 -1.22
C ASP A 22 -32.83 15.82 -0.53
N LEU A 23 -31.93 15.94 0.43
CA LEU A 23 -31.41 14.82 1.20
C LEU A 23 -32.44 14.24 2.16
N THR A 24 -33.47 15.02 2.54
CA THR A 24 -34.48 14.56 3.49
C THR A 24 -35.50 13.61 2.86
N CYS A 25 -35.80 13.79 1.58
CA CYS A 25 -36.69 12.89 0.83
C CYS A 25 -35.92 12.06 -0.23
N GLU A 26 -34.60 12.07 -0.17
CA GLU A 26 -33.72 11.30 -1.08
C GLU A 26 -34.04 11.50 -2.56
N LYS A 27 -34.31 12.76 -2.97
CA LYS A 27 -34.69 13.08 -4.35
C LYS A 27 -33.83 14.16 -4.97
N LEU A 28 -33.52 13.92 -6.24
CA LEU A 28 -32.70 14.78 -7.07
C LEU A 28 -33.39 15.06 -8.40
N GLU A 29 -33.39 16.32 -8.85
CA GLU A 29 -33.96 16.73 -10.15
C GLU A 29 -32.94 17.51 -10.96
N TYR A 30 -32.74 17.10 -12.20
CA TYR A 30 -31.90 17.79 -13.17
C TYR A 30 -32.67 18.85 -13.97
N ASN A 31 -31.97 19.91 -14.33
CA ASN A 31 -32.51 20.93 -15.18
C ASN A 31 -32.60 20.45 -16.63
N LYS A 32 -33.62 20.89 -17.36
CA LYS A 32 -33.79 20.65 -18.83
C LYS A 32 -32.66 21.16 -19.69
N ILE A 33 -31.77 22.00 -19.16
CA ILE A 33 -30.61 22.53 -19.91
C ILE A 33 -29.60 21.42 -20.25
N VAL A 34 -29.53 20.34 -19.49
CA VAL A 34 -28.91 19.09 -19.94
C VAL A 34 -29.94 18.30 -20.73
N GLN A 35 -29.59 17.58 -21.75
CA GLN A 35 -30.52 16.97 -22.71
C GLN A 35 -31.52 15.95 -22.14
N CYS A 36 -31.62 15.89 -20.85
CA CYS A 36 -32.56 15.06 -20.13
C CYS A 36 -32.99 15.78 -18.85
N GLN A 37 -34.31 15.89 -18.62
CA GLN A 37 -34.82 16.23 -17.31
C GLN A 37 -35.25 14.94 -16.61
N LYS A 38 -34.50 14.54 -15.61
CA LYS A 38 -34.79 13.34 -14.85
C LYS A 38 -34.97 13.66 -13.39
N ARG A 39 -36.00 13.08 -12.79
CA ARG A 39 -36.16 12.98 -11.35
C ARG A 39 -35.66 11.60 -10.93
N THR A 40 -34.74 11.54 -9.99
CA THR A 40 -34.14 10.29 -9.55
C THR A 40 -33.98 10.29 -8.03
N ASP A 41 -33.76 9.11 -7.48
CA ASP A 41 -33.46 8.95 -6.07
C ASP A 41 -32.01 9.41 -5.81
N ALA A 42 -31.76 10.11 -4.70
CA ALA A 42 -30.44 10.62 -4.34
C ALA A 42 -29.56 9.52 -3.74
N LYS A 43 -29.29 8.47 -4.53
CA LYS A 43 -28.36 7.41 -4.19
C LYS A 43 -26.92 7.92 -4.21
N PRO A 44 -25.95 7.25 -3.54
CA PRO A 44 -24.57 7.70 -3.48
C PRO A 44 -23.94 7.97 -4.86
N GLU A 45 -24.17 7.13 -5.85
CA GLU A 45 -23.69 7.29 -7.23
C GLU A 45 -24.31 8.52 -7.90
N GLU A 46 -25.60 8.73 -7.70
CA GLU A 46 -26.33 9.86 -8.25
C GLU A 46 -25.86 11.21 -7.67
N ILE A 47 -25.43 11.21 -6.41
CA ILE A 47 -24.83 12.38 -5.76
C ILE A 47 -23.50 12.75 -6.43
N VAL A 48 -22.65 11.75 -6.76
CA VAL A 48 -21.41 11.96 -7.52
C VAL A 48 -21.71 12.50 -8.91
N ARG A 49 -22.71 11.93 -9.58
CA ARG A 49 -23.15 12.39 -10.91
C ARG A 49 -23.62 13.85 -10.88
N ALA A 50 -24.39 14.22 -9.88
CA ALA A 50 -24.89 15.60 -9.73
C ALA A 50 -23.74 16.61 -9.52
N TYR A 51 -22.76 16.25 -8.70
CA TYR A 51 -21.53 17.01 -8.52
C TYR A 51 -20.78 17.18 -9.85
N LEU A 52 -20.50 16.06 -10.53
CA LEU A 52 -19.76 16.09 -11.79
C LEU A 52 -20.46 16.92 -12.87
N LEU A 53 -21.76 16.74 -13.07
CA LEU A 53 -22.53 17.53 -14.05
C LEU A 53 -22.47 19.03 -13.74
N THR A 54 -22.56 19.39 -12.49
CA THR A 54 -22.46 20.79 -12.05
C THR A 54 -21.06 21.34 -12.35
N LYS A 55 -20.03 20.57 -12.11
CA LYS A 55 -18.63 20.92 -12.39
C LYS A 55 -18.33 21.03 -13.87
N LEU A 56 -18.79 20.08 -14.68
CA LEU A 56 -18.63 20.09 -16.14
C LEU A 56 -19.11 21.41 -16.74
N VAL A 57 -20.25 21.92 -16.26
CA VAL A 57 -20.84 23.14 -16.77
C VAL A 57 -20.19 24.40 -16.22
N ASN A 58 -20.03 24.49 -14.89
CA ASN A 58 -19.64 25.73 -14.23
C ASN A 58 -18.13 25.95 -14.17
N GLU A 59 -17.33 24.91 -13.99
CA GLU A 59 -15.88 25.01 -13.87
C GLU A 59 -15.16 24.61 -15.16
N LEU A 60 -15.59 23.51 -15.77
CA LEU A 60 -14.92 22.97 -16.96
C LEU A 60 -15.45 23.57 -18.27
N GLY A 61 -16.58 24.32 -18.23
CA GLY A 61 -17.06 25.16 -19.33
C GLY A 61 -17.67 24.38 -20.49
N TYR A 62 -18.27 23.21 -20.23
CA TYR A 62 -19.03 22.48 -21.24
C TYR A 62 -20.44 23.05 -21.41
N ALA A 63 -20.92 23.06 -22.66
CA ALA A 63 -22.26 23.52 -22.96
C ALA A 63 -23.31 22.53 -22.44
N PRO A 64 -24.27 22.98 -21.59
CA PRO A 64 -25.23 22.06 -20.97
C PRO A 64 -26.10 21.30 -21.97
N ASP A 65 -26.43 21.93 -23.12
CA ASP A 65 -27.24 21.34 -24.19
C ASP A 65 -26.52 20.23 -24.99
N ARG A 66 -25.22 20.04 -24.72
CA ARG A 66 -24.41 18.98 -25.31
C ARG A 66 -24.13 17.83 -24.32
N ILE A 67 -24.77 17.82 -23.16
CA ILE A 67 -24.63 16.79 -22.16
C ILE A 67 -25.86 15.91 -22.19
N GLU A 68 -25.65 14.60 -22.39
CA GLU A 68 -26.69 13.57 -22.33
C GLU A 68 -26.49 12.72 -21.08
N ILE A 69 -27.59 12.34 -20.41
CA ILE A 69 -27.58 11.53 -19.20
C ILE A 69 -28.27 10.20 -19.48
N GLU A 70 -27.66 9.11 -19.06
CA GLU A 70 -28.23 7.76 -19.11
C GLU A 70 -28.70 7.32 -20.51
N ARG A 71 -27.83 7.51 -21.50
CA ARG A 71 -28.13 7.00 -22.86
C ARG A 71 -28.07 5.50 -22.88
N GLU A 72 -29.15 4.91 -23.43
CA GLU A 72 -29.27 3.46 -23.59
C GLU A 72 -28.81 2.99 -24.97
N TYR A 73 -28.07 1.91 -25.00
CA TYR A 73 -27.65 1.19 -26.19
C TYR A 73 -28.22 -0.22 -26.16
N THR A 74 -28.76 -0.66 -27.29
CA THR A 74 -29.41 -1.96 -27.39
C THR A 74 -28.67 -2.85 -28.38
N ALA A 75 -28.21 -4.01 -27.94
CA ALA A 75 -27.52 -4.98 -28.79
C ALA A 75 -28.09 -6.39 -28.64
N GLY A 76 -27.94 -7.20 -29.72
CA GLY A 76 -28.24 -8.64 -29.72
C GLY A 76 -29.55 -9.01 -30.40
N ARG A 77 -29.56 -10.19 -31.03
CA ARG A 77 -30.73 -10.90 -31.55
C ARG A 77 -30.48 -12.41 -31.32
N PRO A 78 -31.44 -13.19 -30.80
CA PRO A 78 -32.84 -12.85 -30.47
C PRO A 78 -33.03 -12.24 -29.05
N HIS A 79 -32.02 -12.26 -28.19
CA HIS A 79 -32.11 -11.66 -26.86
C HIS A 79 -31.45 -10.28 -26.87
N THR A 80 -32.23 -9.26 -26.57
CA THR A 80 -31.78 -7.86 -26.52
C THR A 80 -31.18 -7.55 -25.17
N ILE A 81 -29.92 -7.15 -25.15
CA ILE A 81 -29.27 -6.63 -23.94
C ILE A 81 -29.24 -5.10 -24.07
N THR A 82 -29.79 -4.40 -23.08
CA THR A 82 -29.71 -2.94 -22.97
C THR A 82 -28.62 -2.60 -21.99
N SER A 83 -27.64 -1.84 -22.43
CA SER A 83 -26.57 -1.26 -21.61
C SER A 83 -26.66 0.25 -21.65
N ARG A 84 -26.20 0.93 -20.59
CA ARG A 84 -26.38 2.37 -20.43
C ARG A 84 -25.06 2.99 -19.99
N ILE A 85 -24.77 4.18 -20.55
CA ILE A 85 -23.68 5.05 -20.10
C ILE A 85 -24.24 6.19 -19.26
N ASP A 86 -23.57 6.57 -18.21
CA ASP A 86 -24.06 7.57 -17.26
C ASP A 86 -24.11 8.98 -17.83
N ILE A 87 -23.01 9.44 -18.46
CA ILE A 87 -22.92 10.78 -19.03
C ILE A 87 -22.19 10.71 -20.37
N ILE A 88 -22.72 11.41 -21.37
CA ILE A 88 -22.05 11.71 -22.62
C ILE A 88 -21.87 13.22 -22.73
N VAL A 89 -20.66 13.67 -23.02
CA VAL A 89 -20.41 15.06 -23.42
C VAL A 89 -20.11 15.07 -24.92
N ARG A 90 -20.94 15.77 -25.72
CA ARG A 90 -20.79 15.86 -27.18
C ARG A 90 -20.03 17.10 -27.60
N ASP A 91 -19.27 17.00 -28.68
CA ASP A 91 -18.61 18.11 -29.32
C ASP A 91 -19.55 18.87 -30.31
N ALA A 92 -19.00 19.83 -31.06
CA ALA A 92 -19.76 20.63 -32.02
C ALA A 92 -20.24 19.81 -33.22
N ASN A 93 -19.62 18.68 -33.53
CA ASN A 93 -19.95 17.82 -34.68
C ASN A 93 -20.97 16.74 -34.30
N GLY A 94 -21.32 16.63 -33.01
CA GLY A 94 -22.17 15.57 -32.47
C GLY A 94 -21.43 14.30 -32.05
N ASP A 95 -20.10 14.24 -32.25
CA ASP A 95 -19.27 13.17 -31.77
C ASP A 95 -19.19 13.19 -30.22
N ALA A 96 -19.03 12.03 -29.60
CA ALA A 96 -18.86 11.95 -28.15
C ALA A 96 -17.42 12.35 -27.75
N PHE A 97 -17.30 13.53 -27.16
CA PHE A 97 -16.03 13.99 -26.61
C PHE A 97 -15.61 13.18 -25.37
N MET A 98 -16.55 12.88 -24.48
CA MET A 98 -16.33 11.99 -23.31
C MET A 98 -17.52 11.05 -23.13
N PHE A 99 -17.21 9.78 -22.89
CA PHE A 99 -18.08 8.79 -22.25
C PHE A 99 -17.67 8.66 -20.81
N ILE A 100 -18.58 8.86 -19.87
CA ILE A 100 -18.27 8.88 -18.44
C ILE A 100 -19.16 7.88 -17.74
N GLU A 101 -18.53 6.92 -17.07
CA GLU A 101 -19.14 6.02 -16.11
C GLU A 101 -18.82 6.52 -14.71
N VAL A 102 -19.84 6.71 -13.89
CA VAL A 102 -19.74 7.27 -12.55
C VAL A 102 -19.90 6.14 -11.53
N LYS A 103 -19.09 6.14 -10.50
CA LYS A 103 -19.23 5.26 -9.34
C LYS A 103 -19.20 6.07 -8.05
N ASN A 104 -19.87 5.60 -7.00
CA ASN A 104 -19.64 6.17 -5.68
C ASN A 104 -18.26 5.76 -5.16
N GLN A 105 -17.72 6.49 -4.18
CA GLN A 105 -16.36 6.30 -3.69
C GLN A 105 -16.08 4.88 -3.17
N GLU A 106 -17.01 4.29 -2.42
CA GLU A 106 -16.85 2.94 -1.87
C GLU A 106 -16.84 1.88 -2.98
N GLU A 107 -17.76 1.99 -3.91
CA GLU A 107 -17.83 1.12 -5.08
C GLU A 107 -16.58 1.27 -5.95
N TYR A 108 -16.17 2.50 -6.29
CA TYR A 108 -14.96 2.76 -7.08
C TYR A 108 -13.69 2.15 -6.48
N ALA A 109 -13.60 2.13 -5.14
CA ALA A 109 -12.47 1.55 -4.42
C ALA A 109 -12.47 0.00 -4.41
N THR A 110 -13.63 -0.63 -4.63
CA THR A 110 -13.81 -2.09 -4.44
C THR A 110 -14.15 -2.87 -5.72
N ILE A 111 -14.50 -2.18 -6.81
CA ILE A 111 -14.82 -2.83 -8.10
C ILE A 111 -13.57 -3.29 -8.84
N ASP A 112 -13.77 -4.26 -9.72
CA ASP A 112 -12.82 -4.54 -10.79
C ASP A 112 -12.93 -3.46 -11.88
N LYS A 113 -12.02 -2.47 -11.81
CA LYS A 113 -12.01 -1.33 -12.73
C LYS A 113 -11.81 -1.75 -14.18
N ASP A 114 -11.01 -2.79 -14.42
CA ASP A 114 -10.74 -3.28 -15.77
C ASP A 114 -11.99 -3.86 -16.41
N GLN A 115 -12.77 -4.62 -15.65
CA GLN A 115 -14.04 -5.16 -16.12
C GLN A 115 -15.04 -4.05 -16.45
N VAL A 116 -15.14 -3.02 -15.62
CA VAL A 116 -16.03 -1.86 -15.87
C VAL A 116 -15.58 -1.10 -17.12
N ILE A 117 -14.27 -0.86 -17.28
CA ILE A 117 -13.71 -0.20 -18.46
C ILE A 117 -14.00 -0.99 -19.73
N GLU A 118 -13.83 -2.32 -19.71
CA GLU A 118 -14.13 -3.18 -20.86
C GLU A 118 -15.61 -3.19 -21.19
N ASP A 119 -16.45 -3.54 -20.22
CA ASP A 119 -17.87 -3.84 -20.44
C ASP A 119 -18.74 -2.58 -20.61
N GLN A 120 -18.42 -1.50 -19.89
CA GLN A 120 -19.25 -0.28 -19.88
C GLN A 120 -18.66 0.86 -20.71
N LEU A 121 -17.36 0.95 -20.87
CA LEU A 121 -16.75 2.04 -21.63
C LEU A 121 -16.37 1.61 -23.06
N PHE A 122 -15.44 0.68 -23.24
CA PHE A 122 -15.01 0.27 -24.59
C PHE A 122 -16.12 -0.37 -25.41
N LYS A 123 -16.93 -1.23 -24.80
CA LYS A 123 -18.05 -1.88 -25.48
C LYS A 123 -19.10 -0.90 -25.94
N LEU A 124 -19.49 0.07 -25.10
CA LEU A 124 -20.46 1.11 -25.47
C LEU A 124 -19.90 2.10 -26.50
N ALA A 125 -18.61 2.46 -26.39
CA ALA A 125 -17.94 3.25 -27.41
C ALA A 125 -17.91 2.54 -28.78
N GLY A 126 -17.78 1.21 -28.78
CA GLY A 126 -17.93 0.39 -29.98
C GLY A 126 -19.34 0.48 -30.60
N MET A 127 -20.37 0.52 -29.75
CA MET A 127 -21.78 0.69 -30.21
C MET A 127 -22.01 2.09 -30.77
N GLU A 128 -21.54 3.14 -30.11
CA GLU A 128 -21.63 4.52 -30.57
C GLU A 128 -20.98 4.68 -31.97
N ARG A 129 -19.81 4.03 -32.19
CA ARG A 129 -19.17 4.00 -33.52
C ARG A 129 -20.03 3.33 -34.59
N THR A 130 -20.81 2.31 -34.26
CA THR A 130 -21.73 1.69 -35.23
C THR A 130 -22.92 2.60 -35.59
N GLU A 131 -23.26 3.57 -34.75
CA GLU A 131 -24.22 4.62 -35.00
C GLU A 131 -23.63 5.80 -35.82
N GLY A 132 -22.33 5.75 -36.13
CA GLY A 132 -21.63 6.74 -36.95
C GLY A 132 -20.96 7.87 -36.16
N HIS A 133 -20.89 7.79 -34.85
CA HIS A 133 -20.25 8.77 -33.98
C HIS A 133 -18.97 8.21 -33.35
N ASN A 134 -17.92 9.07 -33.30
CA ASN A 134 -16.69 8.72 -32.64
C ASN A 134 -16.75 9.04 -31.11
N VAL A 135 -15.96 8.33 -30.34
CA VAL A 135 -15.75 8.63 -28.92
C VAL A 135 -14.28 8.96 -28.72
N LYS A 136 -13.97 10.13 -28.12
CA LYS A 136 -12.60 10.54 -27.91
C LYS A 136 -12.04 10.01 -26.58
N TYR A 137 -12.70 10.30 -25.47
CA TYR A 137 -12.25 9.88 -24.15
C TYR A 137 -13.25 8.94 -23.48
N LEU A 138 -12.71 7.89 -22.83
CA LEU A 138 -13.45 7.00 -21.94
C LEU A 138 -13.05 7.34 -20.52
N VAL A 139 -14.02 7.61 -19.65
CA VAL A 139 -13.78 8.13 -18.30
C VAL A 139 -14.49 7.25 -17.28
N LEU A 140 -13.74 6.69 -16.34
CA LEU A 140 -14.26 6.12 -15.11
C LEU A 140 -14.03 7.14 -13.99
N TYR A 141 -15.10 7.58 -13.30
CA TYR A 141 -15.07 8.73 -12.42
C TYR A 141 -15.69 8.47 -11.05
N THR A 142 -15.08 9.05 -10.03
CA THR A 142 -15.64 9.22 -8.68
C THR A 142 -15.16 10.54 -8.07
N THR A 143 -15.60 10.79 -6.84
CA THR A 143 -15.11 11.89 -5.99
C THR A 143 -14.50 11.33 -4.71
N ASN A 144 -13.51 12.02 -4.14
CA ASN A 144 -12.95 11.74 -2.84
C ASN A 144 -13.16 12.94 -1.90
N ASP A 145 -13.64 12.70 -0.69
CA ASP A 145 -13.91 13.73 0.34
C ASP A 145 -13.23 13.45 1.69
N ALA A 146 -12.26 12.54 1.70
CA ALA A 146 -11.56 12.10 2.93
C ALA A 146 -10.84 13.26 3.65
N THR A 147 -10.41 14.28 2.93
CA THR A 147 -9.74 15.48 3.47
C THR A 147 -10.69 16.59 3.92
N GLY A 148 -12.02 16.37 3.84
CA GLY A 148 -13.02 17.40 4.13
C GLY A 148 -13.26 18.40 2.99
N THR A 149 -12.60 18.23 1.86
CA THR A 149 -12.86 18.91 0.58
C THR A 149 -13.15 17.88 -0.49
N ILE A 150 -13.96 18.25 -1.50
CA ILE A 150 -14.27 17.31 -2.58
C ILE A 150 -13.19 17.42 -3.64
N SER A 151 -12.54 16.33 -3.96
CA SER A 151 -11.58 16.19 -5.07
C SER A 151 -12.07 15.19 -6.12
N ASP A 152 -11.62 15.37 -7.37
CA ASP A 152 -11.90 14.43 -8.45
C ASP A 152 -10.94 13.23 -8.38
N GLU A 153 -11.47 12.03 -8.60
CA GLU A 153 -10.68 10.86 -8.89
C GLU A 153 -11.19 10.22 -10.18
N CYS A 154 -10.35 10.10 -11.18
CA CYS A 154 -10.76 9.57 -12.47
C CYS A 154 -9.63 8.88 -13.23
N MET A 155 -10.03 7.92 -14.07
CA MET A 155 -9.20 7.32 -15.12
C MET A 155 -9.75 7.74 -16.47
N ILE A 156 -8.93 8.37 -17.30
CA ILE A 156 -9.32 8.88 -18.61
C ILE A 156 -8.44 8.23 -19.67
N ILE A 157 -9.07 7.49 -20.57
CA ILE A 157 -8.41 6.74 -21.65
C ILE A 157 -8.69 7.44 -22.97
N ASP A 158 -7.65 7.65 -23.77
CA ASP A 158 -7.78 8.17 -25.13
C ASP A 158 -8.20 7.04 -26.08
N ASN A 159 -9.49 7.01 -26.42
CA ASN A 159 -10.07 6.00 -27.32
C ASN A 159 -9.70 6.22 -28.79
N GLN A 160 -9.13 7.37 -29.16
CA GLN A 160 -8.55 7.57 -30.49
C GLN A 160 -7.19 6.89 -30.61
N LYS A 161 -6.44 6.83 -29.49
CA LYS A 161 -5.16 6.11 -29.41
C LYS A 161 -5.38 4.60 -29.22
N TYR A 162 -6.36 4.21 -28.41
CA TYR A 162 -6.69 2.83 -28.07
C TYR A 162 -8.13 2.50 -28.46
N ALA A 163 -8.30 1.87 -29.62
CA ALA A 163 -9.63 1.60 -30.15
C ALA A 163 -10.33 0.38 -29.53
N SER A 164 -9.59 -0.48 -28.83
CA SER A 164 -10.10 -1.65 -28.12
C SER A 164 -9.52 -1.74 -26.72
N PHE A 165 -10.22 -2.49 -25.85
CA PHE A 165 -9.73 -2.79 -24.51
C PHE A 165 -8.37 -3.51 -24.55
N GLY A 166 -8.20 -4.50 -25.44
CA GLY A 166 -6.96 -5.25 -25.58
C GLY A 166 -5.75 -4.38 -25.96
N ASP A 167 -5.95 -3.37 -26.81
CA ASP A 167 -4.87 -2.41 -27.16
C ASP A 167 -4.48 -1.58 -25.95
N TRP A 168 -5.46 -1.11 -25.17
CA TRP A 168 -5.22 -0.32 -23.98
C TRP A 168 -4.64 -1.17 -22.84
N GLU A 169 -5.12 -2.40 -22.65
CA GLU A 169 -4.65 -3.32 -21.61
C GLU A 169 -3.14 -3.56 -21.65
N VAL A 170 -2.57 -3.60 -22.86
CA VAL A 170 -1.11 -3.74 -23.04
C VAL A 170 -0.35 -2.47 -22.68
N ALA A 171 -0.90 -1.30 -23.07
CA ALA A 171 -0.25 -0.02 -22.85
C ALA A 171 -0.46 0.55 -21.45
N ARG A 172 -1.65 0.38 -20.89
CA ARG A 172 -2.08 0.90 -19.57
C ARG A 172 -1.92 2.41 -19.42
N ASP A 173 -2.00 3.15 -20.51
CA ASP A 173 -1.93 4.62 -20.50
C ASP A 173 -3.28 5.21 -20.08
N TYR A 174 -3.29 6.05 -19.07
CA TYR A 174 -4.45 6.86 -18.69
C TYR A 174 -4.02 8.19 -18.08
N THR A 175 -4.86 9.20 -18.23
CA THR A 175 -4.73 10.50 -17.57
C THR A 175 -5.74 10.59 -16.42
N ASN A 176 -5.56 11.57 -15.52
CA ASN A 176 -6.33 11.65 -14.27
C ASN A 176 -6.93 13.05 -14.00
N THR A 177 -6.96 13.90 -15.04
CA THR A 177 -7.52 15.25 -14.92
C THR A 177 -8.44 15.52 -16.10
N LEU A 178 -9.70 15.83 -15.78
CA LEU A 178 -10.72 16.13 -16.78
C LEU A 178 -10.32 17.34 -17.65
N PRO A 179 -10.50 17.25 -18.97
CA PRO A 179 -10.16 18.32 -19.87
C PRO A 179 -11.10 19.53 -19.71
N VAL A 180 -10.56 20.73 -19.87
CA VAL A 180 -11.32 21.98 -19.84
C VAL A 180 -11.72 22.37 -21.27
N ARG A 181 -12.98 22.70 -21.50
CA ARG A 181 -13.51 23.25 -22.75
C ARG A 181 -13.07 22.49 -24.00
N TYR A 182 -13.28 21.18 -24.04
CA TYR A 182 -12.88 20.32 -25.17
C TYR A 182 -11.37 20.28 -25.44
N GLY A 183 -10.55 20.59 -24.42
CA GLY A 183 -9.11 20.54 -24.48
C GLY A 183 -8.57 19.10 -24.37
N ARG A 184 -7.39 18.95 -23.81
CA ARG A 184 -6.76 17.65 -23.62
C ARG A 184 -6.86 17.21 -22.16
N ALA A 185 -7.06 15.92 -21.96
CA ALA A 185 -6.92 15.29 -20.67
C ALA A 185 -5.43 15.24 -20.28
N GLN A 186 -5.10 15.50 -19.03
CA GLN A 186 -3.73 15.57 -18.54
C GLN A 186 -3.50 14.58 -17.41
N LYS A 187 -2.28 14.09 -17.27
CA LYS A 187 -1.84 13.34 -16.09
C LYS A 187 -1.11 14.28 -15.12
N LYS A 188 -1.78 14.65 -14.04
CA LYS A 188 -1.14 15.37 -12.94
C LYS A 188 -0.35 14.36 -12.10
N PRO A 189 0.94 14.61 -11.84
CA PRO A 189 1.74 13.75 -10.98
C PRO A 189 1.29 13.86 -9.52
N TYR A 190 1.61 12.83 -8.72
CA TYR A 190 1.51 12.89 -7.27
C TYR A 190 2.71 13.68 -6.72
N ILE A 191 2.43 14.67 -5.88
CA ILE A 191 3.42 15.60 -5.30
C ILE A 191 3.16 15.70 -3.81
N LYS A 192 4.18 15.48 -2.99
CA LYS A 192 4.08 15.51 -1.53
C LYS A 192 3.63 16.89 -1.03
N GLY A 193 2.64 16.92 -0.13
CA GLY A 193 2.10 18.15 0.44
C GLY A 193 1.22 18.98 -0.50
N SER A 194 0.92 18.50 -1.72
CA SER A 194 0.06 19.21 -2.68
C SER A 194 -1.41 18.76 -2.60
N GLU A 195 -2.28 19.38 -3.42
CA GLU A 195 -3.68 18.90 -3.59
C GLU A 195 -3.76 17.50 -4.19
N LYS A 196 -2.71 17.04 -4.90
CA LYS A 196 -2.58 15.71 -5.48
C LYS A 196 -1.48 14.93 -4.74
N ASP A 197 -1.64 14.76 -3.45
CA ASP A 197 -0.78 13.92 -2.62
C ASP A 197 -1.31 12.49 -2.54
N LEU A 198 -0.58 11.62 -1.84
CA LEU A 198 -0.95 10.23 -1.63
C LEU A 198 -2.15 10.10 -0.69
N GLU A 199 -3.02 9.15 -1.00
CA GLU A 199 -4.14 8.80 -0.13
C GLU A 199 -3.63 8.08 1.14
N THR A 200 -4.07 8.56 2.30
CA THR A 200 -3.67 8.03 3.61
C THR A 200 -4.78 7.30 4.35
N ILE A 201 -6.02 7.30 3.83
CA ILE A 201 -7.18 6.70 4.49
C ILE A 201 -7.70 5.51 3.67
N PHE A 202 -7.65 4.33 4.24
CA PHE A 202 -8.01 3.09 3.57
C PHE A 202 -9.18 2.37 4.23
N SER A 203 -10.05 1.77 3.41
CA SER A 203 -11.00 0.78 3.89
C SER A 203 -10.44 -0.64 3.75
N HIS A 204 -10.93 -1.55 4.58
CA HIS A 204 -10.56 -2.97 4.47
C HIS A 204 -10.94 -3.56 3.10
N GLY A 205 -12.10 -3.17 2.54
CA GLY A 205 -12.54 -3.60 1.21
C GLY A 205 -11.60 -3.17 0.10
N MET A 206 -11.11 -1.92 0.16
CA MET A 206 -10.14 -1.39 -0.79
C MET A 206 -8.82 -2.19 -0.80
N LEU A 207 -8.28 -2.51 0.37
CA LEU A 207 -7.05 -3.28 0.48
C LEU A 207 -7.22 -4.74 0.03
N LEU A 208 -8.37 -5.36 0.30
CA LEU A 208 -8.68 -6.70 -0.23
C LEU A 208 -8.78 -6.71 -1.75
N GLN A 209 -9.38 -5.69 -2.36
CA GLN A 209 -9.43 -5.59 -3.82
C GLN A 209 -8.05 -5.34 -4.42
N LEU A 210 -7.26 -4.45 -3.80
CA LEU A 210 -5.86 -4.21 -4.18
C LEU A 210 -5.04 -5.51 -4.16
N GLN A 211 -5.17 -6.32 -3.09
CA GLN A 211 -4.48 -7.61 -2.98
C GLN A 211 -4.87 -8.55 -4.14
N LYS A 212 -6.16 -8.65 -4.47
CA LYS A 212 -6.64 -9.47 -5.59
C LYS A 212 -6.10 -8.97 -6.92
N ASP A 213 -6.16 -7.67 -7.17
CA ASP A 213 -5.70 -7.06 -8.42
C ASP A 213 -4.20 -7.33 -8.63
N LEU A 214 -3.37 -7.05 -7.62
CA LEU A 214 -1.93 -7.28 -7.68
C LEU A 214 -1.59 -8.77 -7.86
N HIS A 215 -2.27 -9.65 -7.13
CA HIS A 215 -2.08 -11.09 -7.25
C HIS A 215 -2.44 -11.57 -8.66
N ASN A 216 -3.62 -11.22 -9.17
CA ASN A 216 -4.10 -11.67 -10.48
C ASN A 216 -3.19 -11.22 -11.62
N VAL A 217 -2.72 -9.98 -11.57
CA VAL A 217 -1.86 -9.43 -12.63
C VAL A 217 -0.47 -10.03 -12.60
N LEU A 218 0.13 -10.15 -11.43
CA LEU A 218 1.48 -10.69 -11.32
C LEU A 218 1.51 -12.19 -11.58
N TRP A 219 0.45 -12.93 -11.22
CA TRP A 219 0.37 -14.38 -11.47
C TRP A 219 -0.08 -14.74 -12.90
N GLY A 220 -0.88 -13.92 -13.56
CA GLY A 220 -1.39 -14.21 -14.92
C GLY A 220 -0.27 -14.47 -15.93
N GLY A 221 -0.25 -15.64 -16.61
CA GLY A 221 0.68 -15.94 -17.71
C GLY A 221 1.52 -17.20 -17.59
N GLY A 222 1.36 -18.00 -16.53
CA GLY A 222 1.82 -19.41 -16.49
C GLY A 222 3.32 -19.67 -16.35
N GLY A 223 4.14 -18.68 -16.04
CA GLY A 223 5.59 -18.84 -15.85
C GLY A 223 6.12 -18.37 -14.49
N THR A 224 5.24 -17.89 -13.61
CA THR A 224 5.59 -17.36 -12.29
C THR A 224 5.07 -18.30 -11.20
N ASP A 225 5.87 -18.51 -10.16
CA ASP A 225 5.43 -19.18 -8.94
C ASP A 225 5.02 -18.15 -7.85
N ASP A 226 4.40 -18.63 -6.77
CA ASP A 226 3.95 -17.79 -5.66
C ASP A 226 5.11 -16.99 -5.03
N ASN A 227 6.31 -17.56 -4.99
CA ASN A 227 7.49 -16.89 -4.45
C ASN A 227 7.94 -15.73 -5.34
N ASP A 228 7.86 -15.88 -6.67
CA ASP A 228 8.20 -14.81 -7.62
C ASP A 228 7.26 -13.62 -7.48
N VAL A 229 5.94 -13.89 -7.39
CA VAL A 229 4.90 -12.88 -7.18
C VAL A 229 5.12 -12.17 -5.86
N PHE A 230 5.32 -12.94 -4.80
CA PHE A 230 5.55 -12.40 -3.48
C PHE A 230 6.80 -11.53 -3.41
N SER A 231 7.94 -12.02 -3.94
CA SER A 231 9.19 -11.25 -3.94
C SER A 231 9.04 -9.95 -4.73
N SER A 232 8.35 -9.99 -5.88
CA SER A 232 8.10 -8.80 -6.69
C SER A 232 7.22 -7.78 -5.96
N LEU A 233 6.17 -8.22 -5.28
CA LEU A 233 5.31 -7.34 -4.47
C LEU A 233 6.09 -6.72 -3.30
N THR A 234 6.87 -7.52 -2.59
CA THR A 234 7.73 -7.05 -1.49
C THR A 234 8.71 -5.98 -1.96
N ASN A 235 9.37 -6.21 -3.11
CA ASN A 235 10.31 -5.27 -3.69
C ASN A 235 9.64 -3.96 -4.15
N LEU A 236 8.42 -4.05 -4.72
CA LEU A 236 7.63 -2.88 -5.10
C LEU A 236 7.22 -2.04 -3.89
N ILE A 237 6.72 -2.68 -2.84
CA ILE A 237 6.32 -2.00 -1.60
C ILE A 237 7.54 -1.35 -0.94
N LEU A 238 8.67 -2.05 -0.90
CA LEU A 238 9.92 -1.50 -0.37
C LEU A 238 10.38 -0.27 -1.16
N SER A 239 10.27 -0.32 -2.51
CA SER A 239 10.60 0.82 -3.38
C SER A 239 9.65 1.99 -3.13
N LYS A 240 8.38 1.72 -2.92
CA LYS A 240 7.35 2.72 -2.61
C LYS A 240 7.63 3.42 -1.26
N ILE A 241 7.93 2.65 -0.21
CA ILE A 241 8.30 3.18 1.11
C ILE A 241 9.57 4.05 1.01
N GLN A 242 10.56 3.63 0.22
CA GLN A 242 11.77 4.43 0.01
C GLN A 242 11.47 5.79 -0.62
N ASP A 243 10.61 5.81 -1.64
CA ASP A 243 10.20 7.04 -2.30
C ASP A 243 9.48 8.00 -1.33
N GLU A 244 8.53 7.47 -0.55
CA GLU A 244 7.78 8.28 0.42
C GLU A 244 8.67 8.88 1.52
N ASP A 245 9.67 8.12 2.00
CA ASP A 245 10.58 8.54 3.07
C ASP A 245 11.60 9.58 2.62
N GLU A 246 12.05 9.53 1.35
CA GLU A 246 13.09 10.44 0.86
C GLU A 246 12.57 11.76 0.27
N LYS A 247 11.25 11.88 0.02
CA LYS A 247 10.65 13.10 -0.53
C LYS A 247 10.31 14.12 0.55
N GLU A 248 10.53 15.39 0.22
CA GLU A 248 10.11 16.54 1.01
C GLU A 248 8.86 17.20 0.41
N ASP A 249 8.19 18.07 1.17
CA ASP A 249 7.02 18.80 0.67
C ASP A 249 7.36 19.60 -0.60
N GLY A 250 6.57 19.39 -1.64
CA GLY A 250 6.77 19.97 -2.98
C GLY A 250 7.51 19.04 -3.96
N ASP A 251 8.07 17.92 -3.49
CA ASP A 251 8.74 16.96 -4.36
C ASP A 251 7.73 16.06 -5.09
N THR A 252 8.01 15.79 -6.35
CA THR A 252 7.28 14.78 -7.14
C THR A 252 7.74 13.39 -6.74
N TYR A 253 6.80 12.49 -6.46
CA TYR A 253 7.13 11.09 -6.19
C TYR A 253 7.67 10.43 -7.46
N ASP A 254 8.68 9.57 -7.28
CA ASP A 254 9.24 8.78 -8.37
C ASP A 254 8.46 7.47 -8.61
N PHE A 255 7.76 6.95 -7.59
CA PHE A 255 6.98 5.72 -7.70
C PHE A 255 5.59 6.00 -8.29
N GLN A 256 5.54 6.38 -9.53
CA GLN A 256 4.31 6.61 -10.30
C GLN A 256 4.58 6.49 -11.80
N SER A 257 3.54 6.30 -12.62
CA SER A 257 3.67 6.42 -14.07
C SER A 257 3.67 7.90 -14.47
N MET A 258 4.57 8.33 -15.36
CA MET A 258 4.79 9.73 -15.70
C MET A 258 4.45 10.04 -17.16
N THR A 259 4.15 11.31 -17.43
CA THR A 259 4.09 11.91 -18.78
C THR A 259 5.17 12.98 -18.94
N PHE A 260 5.60 13.21 -20.17
CA PHE A 260 6.58 14.21 -20.53
C PHE A 260 6.05 15.07 -21.67
N ALA A 261 6.31 16.36 -21.61
CA ALA A 261 6.01 17.26 -22.71
C ALA A 261 6.92 16.97 -23.90
N LYS A 262 6.32 16.73 -25.08
CA LYS A 262 7.02 16.54 -26.34
C LYS A 262 6.26 17.20 -27.48
N ASP A 263 6.90 18.13 -28.19
CA ASP A 263 6.34 18.86 -29.34
C ASP A 263 4.97 19.52 -29.08
N GLY A 264 4.72 19.91 -27.80
CA GLY A 264 3.45 20.48 -27.35
C GLY A 264 2.39 19.47 -26.92
N ASP A 265 2.70 18.18 -26.96
CA ASP A 265 1.88 17.08 -26.49
C ASP A 265 2.48 16.43 -25.24
N GLU A 266 1.65 15.76 -24.45
CA GLU A 266 2.11 14.88 -23.36
C GLU A 266 2.23 13.45 -23.88
N GLU A 267 3.43 12.90 -23.83
CA GLU A 267 3.67 11.48 -24.11
C GLU A 267 3.90 10.74 -22.78
N PHE A 268 3.35 9.54 -22.69
CA PHE A 268 3.65 8.65 -21.58
C PHE A 268 5.10 8.12 -21.68
N GLU A 269 5.75 7.99 -20.53
CA GLU A 269 7.04 7.30 -20.47
C GLU A 269 6.93 5.87 -21.00
N THR A 270 8.01 5.36 -21.60
CA THR A 270 8.06 3.96 -22.01
C THR A 270 8.15 3.05 -20.78
N ASN A 271 7.70 1.81 -20.92
CA ASN A 271 7.76 0.82 -19.85
C ASN A 271 9.21 0.56 -19.38
N GLU A 272 10.20 0.70 -20.27
CA GLU A 272 11.62 0.59 -19.94
C GLU A 272 12.10 1.73 -19.04
N LYS A 273 11.70 2.97 -19.31
CA LYS A 273 12.04 4.12 -18.46
C LYS A 273 11.41 4.00 -17.07
N LEU A 274 10.15 3.58 -17.01
CA LEU A 274 9.49 3.27 -15.75
C LEU A 274 10.27 2.20 -14.98
N PHE A 275 10.61 1.09 -15.64
CA PHE A 275 11.38 0.00 -15.04
C PHE A 275 12.73 0.47 -14.47
N ASP A 276 13.48 1.26 -15.24
CA ASP A 276 14.79 1.77 -14.81
C ASP A 276 14.64 2.67 -13.56
N ARG A 277 13.63 3.54 -13.53
CA ARG A 277 13.37 4.44 -12.39
C ARG A 277 12.93 3.67 -11.14
N ILE A 278 12.02 2.70 -11.27
CA ILE A 278 11.60 1.87 -10.12
C ILE A 278 12.74 0.96 -9.64
N ASN A 279 13.60 0.46 -10.53
CA ASN A 279 14.81 -0.27 -10.13
C ASN A 279 15.79 0.61 -9.35
N GLU A 280 15.93 1.87 -9.72
CA GLU A 280 16.81 2.78 -8.99
C GLU A 280 16.26 3.06 -7.59
N LEU A 281 14.93 3.26 -7.44
CA LEU A 281 14.28 3.31 -6.14
C LEU A 281 14.55 2.05 -5.32
N TYR A 282 14.38 0.87 -5.94
CA TYR A 282 14.62 -0.41 -5.29
C TYR A 282 16.07 -0.53 -4.78
N ARG A 283 17.06 -0.15 -5.60
CA ARG A 283 18.47 -0.18 -5.20
C ARG A 283 18.78 0.79 -4.07
N ARG A 284 18.19 1.98 -4.07
CA ARG A 284 18.26 2.91 -2.94
C ARG A 284 17.66 2.31 -1.68
N ALA A 285 16.53 1.65 -1.79
CA ALA A 285 15.88 0.97 -0.69
C ALA A 285 16.73 -0.19 -0.13
N LEU A 286 17.32 -1.01 -0.99
CA LEU A 286 18.25 -2.06 -0.57
C LEU A 286 19.44 -1.50 0.22
N LYS A 287 19.95 -0.36 -0.21
CA LYS A 287 21.08 0.31 0.46
C LYS A 287 20.68 0.94 1.79
N SER A 288 19.56 1.65 1.85
CA SER A 288 19.12 2.42 3.03
C SER A 288 18.39 1.59 4.07
N LYS A 289 17.55 0.62 3.64
CA LYS A 289 16.69 -0.17 4.53
C LYS A 289 17.25 -1.57 4.82
N LEU A 290 17.96 -2.17 3.85
CA LEU A 290 18.53 -3.51 4.01
C LEU A 290 20.05 -3.51 4.20
N TYR A 291 20.68 -2.34 4.17
CA TYR A 291 22.13 -2.14 4.36
C TYR A 291 22.99 -2.98 3.41
N ILE A 292 22.49 -3.25 2.20
CA ILE A 292 23.27 -3.90 1.14
C ILE A 292 24.19 -2.85 0.53
N LEU A 293 25.49 -2.92 0.83
CA LEU A 293 26.49 -1.93 0.41
C LEU A 293 27.36 -2.40 -0.76
N ASP A 294 27.29 -3.68 -1.15
CA ASP A 294 28.06 -4.19 -2.29
C ASP A 294 27.44 -3.71 -3.62
N GLU A 295 28.13 -2.78 -4.27
CA GLU A 295 27.72 -2.20 -5.56
C GLU A 295 27.53 -3.25 -6.67
N LYS A 296 28.23 -4.41 -6.63
CA LYS A 296 28.04 -5.48 -7.62
C LYS A 296 26.74 -6.24 -7.38
N GLU A 297 26.37 -6.40 -6.12
CA GLU A 297 25.10 -7.02 -5.73
C GLU A 297 23.95 -6.08 -6.07
N LEU A 298 24.04 -4.81 -5.73
CA LEU A 298 23.04 -3.79 -6.05
C LEU A 298 22.76 -3.72 -7.57
N ARG A 299 23.80 -3.72 -8.40
CA ARG A 299 23.63 -3.69 -9.87
C ARG A 299 22.93 -4.91 -10.44
N LYS A 300 22.99 -6.05 -9.77
CA LYS A 300 22.33 -7.31 -10.17
C LYS A 300 20.92 -7.44 -9.60
N SER A 301 20.55 -6.55 -8.69
CA SER A 301 19.24 -6.57 -8.05
C SER A 301 18.23 -5.82 -8.91
N TYR A 302 17.09 -6.44 -9.13
CA TYR A 302 15.97 -5.91 -9.91
C TYR A 302 14.67 -6.02 -9.11
N VAL A 303 13.81 -5.01 -9.24
CA VAL A 303 12.51 -4.98 -8.58
C VAL A 303 11.64 -6.16 -9.00
N VAL A 304 11.69 -6.54 -10.28
CA VAL A 304 11.05 -7.73 -10.84
C VAL A 304 11.98 -8.44 -11.82
N ASP A 305 11.83 -9.76 -11.94
CA ASP A 305 12.53 -10.53 -12.97
C ASP A 305 11.81 -10.38 -14.33
N THR A 306 12.41 -9.62 -15.25
CA THR A 306 11.83 -9.35 -16.58
C THR A 306 11.69 -10.58 -17.48
N LYS A 307 12.32 -11.72 -17.13
CA LYS A 307 12.09 -12.99 -17.82
C LYS A 307 10.78 -13.65 -17.43
N LYS A 308 10.27 -13.33 -16.23
CA LYS A 308 9.04 -13.88 -15.66
C LYS A 308 7.88 -12.87 -15.72
N PHE A 309 8.18 -11.58 -15.61
CA PHE A 309 7.18 -10.51 -15.62
C PHE A 309 7.40 -9.56 -16.80
N SER A 310 6.34 -9.30 -17.54
CA SER A 310 6.37 -8.25 -18.58
C SER A 310 6.42 -6.86 -17.93
N LEU A 311 6.99 -5.90 -18.64
CA LEU A 311 7.06 -4.51 -18.19
C LEU A 311 5.65 -3.87 -18.08
N SER A 312 4.66 -4.35 -18.85
CA SER A 312 3.27 -3.93 -18.73
C SER A 312 2.66 -4.33 -17.39
N LYS A 313 3.00 -5.53 -16.87
CA LYS A 313 2.57 -5.96 -15.53
C LYS A 313 3.20 -5.12 -14.43
N LEU A 314 4.48 -4.76 -14.59
CA LEU A 314 5.14 -3.83 -13.67
C LEU A 314 4.42 -2.48 -13.67
N LYS A 315 4.15 -1.91 -14.85
CA LYS A 315 3.42 -0.63 -14.95
C LYS A 315 2.07 -0.70 -14.27
N TYR A 316 1.32 -1.78 -14.50
CA TYR A 316 0.03 -1.98 -13.84
C TYR A 316 0.16 -2.02 -12.31
N ALA A 317 1.13 -2.77 -11.78
CA ALA A 317 1.36 -2.85 -10.34
C ALA A 317 1.74 -1.48 -9.76
N VAL A 318 2.63 -0.73 -10.44
CA VAL A 318 2.96 0.65 -10.05
C VAL A 318 1.71 1.53 -10.02
N GLN A 319 0.88 1.49 -11.06
CA GLN A 319 -0.34 2.29 -11.14
C GLN A 319 -1.37 1.96 -10.06
N LYS A 320 -1.43 0.70 -9.60
CA LYS A 320 -2.30 0.31 -8.47
C LYS A 320 -1.80 0.83 -7.13
N LEU A 321 -0.50 1.06 -7.00
CA LEU A 321 0.16 1.49 -5.77
C LEU A 321 0.48 2.99 -5.76
N GLU A 322 0.59 3.67 -6.93
CA GLU A 322 1.16 5.02 -7.06
C GLU A 322 0.45 6.09 -6.21
N GLY A 323 -0.86 5.98 -6.04
CA GLY A 323 -1.68 6.96 -5.29
C GLY A 323 -1.83 6.68 -3.80
N LEU A 324 -1.25 5.59 -3.28
CA LEU A 324 -1.45 5.15 -1.90
C LEU A 324 -0.23 5.47 -1.05
N SER A 325 -0.41 5.92 0.19
CA SER A 325 0.69 6.05 1.14
C SER A 325 0.89 4.76 1.94
N PHE A 326 2.10 4.21 1.91
CA PHE A 326 2.50 3.05 2.72
C PHE A 326 3.18 3.44 4.03
N VAL A 327 3.56 4.71 4.20
CA VAL A 327 4.16 5.22 5.43
C VAL A 327 3.11 5.77 6.39
N ASP A 328 2.11 6.50 5.87
CA ASP A 328 1.10 7.21 6.68
C ASP A 328 -0.32 6.64 6.56
N GLY A 329 -0.48 5.46 5.94
CA GLY A 329 -1.78 4.85 5.69
C GLY A 329 -2.52 4.40 6.94
N LYS A 330 -3.80 4.74 7.06
CA LYS A 330 -4.65 4.45 8.24
C LYS A 330 -6.00 3.85 7.85
N ASN A 331 -6.55 3.05 8.76
CA ASN A 331 -7.89 2.51 8.60
C ASN A 331 -8.96 3.61 8.73
N SER A 332 -9.88 3.68 7.77
CA SER A 332 -10.95 4.68 7.72
C SER A 332 -11.91 4.66 8.93
N LEU A 333 -12.07 3.53 9.59
CA LEU A 333 -12.99 3.36 10.72
C LEU A 333 -12.31 3.54 12.08
N SER A 334 -11.07 3.05 12.23
CA SER A 334 -10.37 3.00 13.51
C SER A 334 -9.22 4.02 13.64
N GLY A 335 -8.77 4.61 12.52
CA GLY A 335 -7.59 5.47 12.47
C GLY A 335 -6.27 4.75 12.78
N LYS A 336 -6.30 3.41 12.90
CA LYS A 336 -5.12 2.58 13.16
C LYS A 336 -4.43 2.18 11.87
N ASP A 337 -3.16 1.80 11.98
CA ASP A 337 -2.43 1.19 10.89
C ASP A 337 -3.14 -0.08 10.39
N ILE A 338 -3.32 -0.17 9.08
CA ILE A 338 -3.97 -1.30 8.40
C ILE A 338 -3.02 -1.96 7.38
N LEU A 339 -1.95 -1.28 7.01
CA LEU A 339 -1.06 -1.73 5.94
C LEU A 339 -0.19 -2.90 6.38
N GLY A 340 0.20 -2.93 7.64
CA GLY A 340 0.90 -4.07 8.21
C GLY A 340 0.05 -5.34 8.16
N ASP A 341 -1.22 -5.29 8.56
CA ASP A 341 -2.14 -6.43 8.49
C ASP A 341 -2.41 -6.87 7.03
N PHE A 342 -2.52 -5.92 6.11
CA PHE A 342 -2.62 -6.16 4.67
C PHE A 342 -1.39 -6.91 4.14
N PHE A 343 -0.19 -6.44 4.47
CA PHE A 343 1.06 -7.05 4.03
C PHE A 343 1.28 -8.44 4.67
N GLU A 344 0.92 -8.62 5.94
CA GLU A 344 0.94 -9.93 6.60
C GLU A 344 0.02 -10.93 5.87
N GLY A 345 -1.13 -10.48 5.35
CA GLY A 345 -2.00 -11.26 4.49
C GLY A 345 -1.30 -11.72 3.20
N ILE A 346 -0.58 -10.82 2.53
CA ILE A 346 0.22 -11.12 1.34
C ILE A 346 1.31 -12.15 1.63
N ILE A 347 2.05 -12.00 2.74
CA ILE A 347 3.09 -12.95 3.16
C ILE A 347 2.49 -14.34 3.35
N ARG A 348 1.40 -14.44 4.09
CA ARG A 348 0.74 -15.72 4.41
C ARG A 348 0.25 -16.45 3.17
N ASP A 349 -0.27 -15.71 2.20
CA ASP A 349 -0.77 -16.29 0.95
C ASP A 349 0.37 -16.69 0.00
N GLY A 350 1.45 -15.91 -0.06
CA GLY A 350 2.60 -16.17 -0.93
C GLY A 350 3.49 -17.35 -0.50
N PHE A 351 3.53 -17.70 0.78
CA PHE A 351 4.40 -18.78 1.29
C PHE A 351 3.67 -20.09 1.67
N LYS A 352 2.42 -20.26 1.29
CA LYS A 352 1.61 -21.45 1.66
C LYS A 352 2.21 -22.82 1.30
N GLN A 353 3.24 -22.90 0.45
CA GLN A 353 3.72 -24.15 -0.12
C GLN A 353 5.23 -24.45 0.02
N SER A 354 6.02 -23.62 0.68
CA SER A 354 7.44 -23.93 0.86
C SER A 354 7.64 -24.97 1.95
N LYS A 355 8.40 -26.04 1.63
CA LYS A 355 8.67 -27.17 2.52
C LYS A 355 9.24 -26.71 3.87
N GLY A 356 8.53 -26.99 4.97
CA GLY A 356 9.01 -26.82 6.33
C GLY A 356 8.82 -25.44 6.95
N GLN A 357 8.19 -24.49 6.28
CA GLN A 357 7.84 -23.20 6.86
C GLN A 357 6.37 -23.21 7.30
N PHE A 358 6.13 -23.13 8.59
CA PHE A 358 4.81 -23.05 9.18
C PHE A 358 4.65 -21.70 9.85
N PHE A 359 3.66 -20.92 9.42
CA PHE A 359 3.30 -19.68 10.09
C PHE A 359 2.60 -19.98 11.41
N THR A 360 3.09 -19.37 12.48
CA THR A 360 2.44 -19.48 13.79
C THR A 360 1.25 -18.54 13.83
N HIS A 361 0.09 -19.06 14.23
CA HIS A 361 -1.11 -18.24 14.36
C HIS A 361 -0.93 -17.17 15.45
N THR A 362 -1.32 -15.93 15.19
CA THR A 362 -1.15 -14.78 16.10
C THR A 362 -1.71 -15.02 17.49
N ASN A 363 -2.85 -15.71 17.62
CA ASN A 363 -3.42 -16.08 18.94
C ASN A 363 -2.52 -17.00 19.77
N ILE A 364 -1.72 -17.85 19.13
CA ILE A 364 -0.75 -18.70 19.83
C ILE A 364 0.37 -17.83 20.40
N VAL A 365 0.91 -16.91 19.61
CA VAL A 365 1.95 -15.98 20.04
C VAL A 365 1.45 -15.12 21.21
N ARG A 366 0.24 -14.55 21.09
CA ARG A 366 -0.39 -13.78 22.17
C ARG A 366 -0.59 -14.61 23.44
N PHE A 367 -1.05 -15.86 23.30
CA PHE A 367 -1.15 -16.77 24.43
C PHE A 367 0.21 -16.99 25.11
N MET A 368 1.27 -17.21 24.34
CA MET A 368 2.63 -17.37 24.87
C MET A 368 3.06 -16.12 25.65
N LEU A 369 2.87 -14.93 25.10
CA LEU A 369 3.20 -13.65 25.73
C LEU A 369 2.47 -13.46 27.08
N TYR A 370 1.18 -13.81 27.14
CA TYR A 370 0.44 -13.78 28.41
C TYR A 370 0.91 -14.87 29.39
N ALA A 371 1.19 -16.08 28.89
CA ALA A 371 1.63 -17.21 29.74
C ALA A 371 2.96 -16.92 30.45
N ILE A 372 3.89 -16.25 29.74
CA ILE A 372 5.19 -15.85 30.34
C ILE A 372 5.11 -14.51 31.08
N GLN A 373 3.92 -13.86 31.12
CA GLN A 373 3.68 -12.58 31.78
C GLN A 373 4.60 -11.44 31.26
N ALA A 374 4.76 -11.37 29.93
CA ALA A 374 5.62 -10.37 29.29
C ALA A 374 5.22 -8.92 29.60
N ASP A 375 3.93 -8.66 29.86
CA ASP A 375 3.41 -7.38 30.34
C ASP A 375 3.97 -7.00 31.72
N LYS A 376 4.02 -7.94 32.65
CA LYS A 376 4.58 -7.70 33.99
C LYS A 376 6.09 -7.50 33.96
N LEU A 377 6.77 -8.27 33.11
CA LEU A 377 8.20 -8.09 32.87
C LEU A 377 8.47 -6.68 32.32
N ALA A 378 7.69 -6.22 31.33
CA ALA A 378 7.82 -4.90 30.76
C ALA A 378 7.58 -3.79 31.81
N ILE A 379 6.52 -3.89 32.61
CA ILE A 379 6.26 -2.95 33.69
C ILE A 379 7.46 -2.87 34.66
N LYS A 380 8.03 -4.02 35.03
CA LYS A 380 9.19 -4.07 35.91
C LYS A 380 10.41 -3.39 35.27
N ARG A 381 10.78 -3.78 34.04
CA ARG A 381 11.93 -3.22 33.32
C ARG A 381 11.82 -1.71 33.14
N ILE A 382 10.63 -1.21 32.78
CA ILE A 382 10.38 0.23 32.61
C ILE A 382 10.57 0.98 33.93
N LYS A 383 10.08 0.42 35.06
CA LYS A 383 10.20 1.07 36.37
C LYS A 383 11.62 1.05 36.90
N ASP A 384 12.27 -0.12 36.86
CA ASP A 384 13.57 -0.34 37.49
C ASP A 384 14.70 0.21 36.61
N ASP A 385 14.71 -0.16 35.32
CA ASP A 385 15.82 0.08 34.41
C ASP A 385 15.55 1.21 33.41
N LYS A 386 14.29 1.69 33.30
CA LYS A 386 13.85 2.68 32.30
C LYS A 386 14.03 2.17 30.86
N GLU A 387 13.80 0.90 30.66
CA GLU A 387 13.95 0.21 29.38
C GLU A 387 12.79 -0.75 29.13
N ILE A 388 12.52 -1.05 27.86
CA ILE A 388 11.59 -2.11 27.44
C ILE A 388 12.39 -3.42 27.40
N PRO A 389 11.78 -4.60 27.68
CA PRO A 389 12.49 -5.87 27.57
C PRO A 389 12.99 -6.14 26.15
N TYR A 390 14.24 -6.55 26.03
CA TYR A 390 14.84 -6.98 24.78
C TYR A 390 14.31 -8.35 24.35
N MET A 391 13.86 -8.45 23.11
CA MET A 391 13.31 -9.68 22.53
C MET A 391 14.04 -10.07 21.26
N ILE A 392 14.31 -11.37 21.08
CA ILE A 392 14.85 -11.92 19.84
C ILE A 392 14.05 -13.13 19.36
N ASP A 393 13.91 -13.22 18.02
CA ASP A 393 13.50 -14.43 17.31
C ASP A 393 14.63 -14.87 16.35
N PRO A 394 15.39 -15.94 16.67
CA PRO A 394 16.51 -16.40 15.84
C PRO A 394 16.06 -17.15 14.56
N SER A 395 14.76 -17.35 14.34
CA SER A 395 14.18 -17.93 13.13
C SER A 395 12.89 -17.21 12.76
N ALA A 396 12.99 -15.89 12.50
CA ALA A 396 11.87 -14.96 12.50
C ALA A 396 10.78 -15.26 11.46
N GLY A 397 11.12 -15.99 10.38
CA GLY A 397 10.16 -16.32 9.34
C GLY A 397 9.53 -15.04 8.76
N SER A 398 8.21 -14.92 8.83
CA SER A 398 7.46 -13.73 8.43
C SER A 398 7.46 -12.59 9.45
N GLY A 399 8.10 -12.77 10.60
CA GLY A 399 8.13 -11.79 11.69
C GLY A 399 6.92 -11.83 12.64
N THR A 400 6.06 -12.84 12.56
CA THR A 400 4.82 -12.90 13.37
C THR A 400 5.09 -12.76 14.87
N PHE A 401 6.15 -13.40 15.40
CA PHE A 401 6.51 -13.27 16.82
C PHE A 401 6.96 -11.86 17.17
N LEU A 402 7.74 -11.23 16.31
CA LEU A 402 8.26 -9.87 16.49
C LEU A 402 7.11 -8.86 16.50
N ILE A 403 6.22 -8.95 15.52
CA ILE A 403 5.07 -8.05 15.35
C ILE A 403 4.06 -8.22 16.49
N GLU A 404 3.72 -9.45 16.86
CA GLU A 404 2.79 -9.68 17.96
C GLU A 404 3.37 -9.24 19.31
N TYR A 405 4.68 -9.42 19.55
CA TYR A 405 5.34 -8.84 20.70
C TYR A 405 5.28 -7.32 20.70
N MET A 406 5.56 -6.69 19.57
CA MET A 406 5.47 -5.26 19.40
C MET A 406 4.08 -4.72 19.69
N LYS A 407 3.04 -5.29 19.03
CA LYS A 407 1.62 -4.95 19.28
C LYS A 407 1.24 -5.15 20.75
N PHE A 408 1.69 -6.27 21.35
CA PHE A 408 1.40 -6.61 22.73
C PHE A 408 1.99 -5.61 23.73
N ILE A 409 3.26 -5.23 23.57
CA ILE A 409 3.92 -4.27 24.46
C ILE A 409 3.30 -2.88 24.29
N THR A 410 3.09 -2.41 23.07
CA THR A 410 2.45 -1.10 22.82
C THR A 410 1.04 -1.08 23.43
N GLU A 411 0.21 -2.11 23.21
CA GLU A 411 -1.13 -2.19 23.78
C GLU A 411 -1.11 -2.17 25.32
N ASN A 412 -0.21 -2.93 25.91
CA ASN A 412 -0.15 -3.02 27.37
C ASN A 412 0.52 -1.80 28.03
N MET A 413 1.55 -1.24 27.44
CA MET A 413 2.29 -0.14 28.06
C MET A 413 1.69 1.22 27.74
N LYS A 414 1.25 1.45 26.50
CA LYS A 414 0.65 2.73 26.12
C LYS A 414 -0.79 2.86 26.60
N TYR A 415 -1.60 1.79 26.54
CA TYR A 415 -3.05 1.90 26.72
C TYR A 415 -3.56 1.23 28.02
N ARG A 416 -3.20 -0.03 28.29
CA ARG A 416 -3.82 -0.80 29.38
C ARG A 416 -3.22 -0.55 30.77
N ASN A 417 -1.92 -0.39 30.88
CA ASN A 417 -1.21 -0.31 32.15
C ASN A 417 -0.68 1.08 32.51
N GLN A 418 -1.27 2.13 31.96
CA GLN A 418 -0.88 3.51 32.25
C GLN A 418 -0.84 3.83 33.76
N ASN A 419 -1.83 3.35 34.52
CA ASN A 419 -1.88 3.53 35.97
C ASN A 419 -0.76 2.77 36.69
N ALA A 420 -0.46 1.53 36.28
CA ALA A 420 0.61 0.71 36.86
C ALA A 420 1.99 1.33 36.60
N LEU A 421 2.16 1.98 35.47
CA LEU A 421 3.38 2.71 35.10
C LEU A 421 3.44 4.12 35.68
N GLY A 422 2.33 4.62 36.23
CA GLY A 422 2.24 5.94 36.87
C GLY A 422 2.24 7.13 35.91
N TYR A 423 1.87 6.94 34.64
CA TYR A 423 1.82 8.02 33.66
C TYR A 423 0.85 9.14 34.03
N ASN A 424 -0.26 8.79 34.69
CA ASN A 424 -1.28 9.72 35.14
C ASN A 424 -1.09 10.19 36.59
N ASN A 425 -0.03 9.75 37.29
CA ASN A 425 0.16 10.03 38.69
C ASN A 425 1.50 10.76 38.91
N GLU A 426 1.45 11.96 39.43
CA GLU A 426 2.64 12.80 39.67
C GLU A 426 3.66 12.19 40.63
N LEU A 427 3.26 11.18 41.41
CA LEU A 427 4.06 10.58 42.47
C LEU A 427 4.77 9.26 42.10
N GLY A 428 4.48 8.64 40.96
CA GLY A 428 4.86 7.23 40.72
C GLY A 428 5.96 7.00 39.67
N THR A 429 6.20 7.92 38.74
CA THR A 429 7.12 7.68 37.62
C THR A 429 8.15 8.77 37.50
N SER A 430 9.43 8.40 37.34
CA SER A 430 10.49 9.38 37.13
C SER A 430 10.24 10.20 35.85
N ARG A 431 10.62 11.48 35.86
CA ARG A 431 10.52 12.37 34.70
C ARG A 431 11.17 11.76 33.45
N ALA A 432 12.30 11.08 33.64
CA ALA A 432 13.02 10.42 32.55
C ALA A 432 12.20 9.30 31.86
N VAL A 433 11.35 8.55 32.60
CA VAL A 433 10.44 7.55 32.00
C VAL A 433 9.30 8.24 31.28
N LYS A 434 8.73 9.31 31.85
CA LYS A 434 7.68 10.10 31.17
C LYS A 434 8.18 10.67 29.85
N ASP A 435 9.36 11.24 29.84
CA ASP A 435 9.98 11.82 28.64
C ASP A 435 10.20 10.73 27.57
N LYS A 436 10.73 9.55 27.94
CA LYS A 436 10.89 8.42 27.01
C LYS A 436 9.55 7.91 26.44
N VAL A 437 8.54 7.80 27.26
CA VAL A 437 7.21 7.33 26.85
C VAL A 437 6.56 8.30 25.86
N THR A 438 6.68 9.61 26.11
CA THR A 438 5.98 10.64 25.32
C THR A 438 6.75 11.09 24.11
N SER A 439 8.08 11.01 24.09
CA SER A 439 8.90 11.51 23.00
C SER A 439 9.61 10.40 22.21
N ASP A 440 10.04 9.31 22.88
CA ASP A 440 10.93 8.34 22.26
C ASP A 440 10.23 7.03 21.85
N TRP A 441 9.29 6.53 22.68
CA TRP A 441 8.74 5.19 22.48
C TRP A 441 7.42 5.15 21.72
N PHE A 442 6.44 5.95 22.17
CA PHE A 442 5.06 5.84 21.70
C PHE A 442 4.54 7.10 20.99
N TYR A 443 5.43 8.00 20.67
CA TYR A 443 5.10 9.25 20.00
C TYR A 443 5.96 9.40 18.72
N PRO A 444 5.45 10.02 17.66
CA PRO A 444 4.05 10.41 17.42
C PRO A 444 3.12 9.20 17.21
N ASP A 445 1.80 9.38 17.33
CA ASP A 445 0.81 8.30 17.30
C ASP A 445 0.88 7.39 16.07
N HIS A 446 1.27 7.91 14.89
CA HIS A 446 1.46 7.11 13.67
C HIS A 446 2.78 6.30 13.66
N ARG A 447 3.65 6.52 14.63
CA ARG A 447 4.91 5.78 14.85
C ARG A 447 4.98 5.25 16.28
N GLU A 448 3.86 4.80 16.81
CA GLU A 448 3.75 4.34 18.20
C GLU A 448 4.61 3.11 18.52
N ASN A 449 5.12 2.42 17.51
CA ASN A 449 5.99 1.25 17.65
C ASN A 449 7.48 1.59 17.43
N LYS A 450 7.86 2.86 17.34
CA LYS A 450 9.24 3.29 17.12
C LYS A 450 10.24 2.71 18.15
N TRP A 451 9.80 2.41 19.36
CA TRP A 451 10.59 1.76 20.39
C TRP A 451 11.14 0.40 19.94
N ALA A 452 10.43 -0.31 19.05
CA ALA A 452 10.79 -1.66 18.59
C ALA A 452 12.14 -1.70 17.87
N GLN A 453 12.52 -0.62 17.16
CA GLN A 453 13.84 -0.50 16.51
C GLN A 453 15.03 -0.64 17.47
N THR A 454 14.82 -0.47 18.77
CA THR A 454 15.86 -0.61 19.79
C THR A 454 15.80 -1.97 20.48
N TYR A 455 14.60 -2.51 20.71
CA TYR A 455 14.39 -3.63 21.63
C TYR A 455 13.97 -4.95 20.97
N ILE A 456 13.65 -4.94 19.66
CA ILE A 456 13.22 -6.14 18.94
C ILE A 456 14.29 -6.55 17.93
N TYR A 457 14.65 -7.83 17.96
CA TYR A 457 15.69 -8.44 17.12
C TYR A 457 15.14 -9.70 16.44
N GLY A 458 15.55 -9.93 15.19
CA GLY A 458 15.19 -11.13 14.45
C GLY A 458 16.27 -11.57 13.49
N SER A 459 16.34 -12.87 13.22
CA SER A 459 17.21 -13.43 12.19
C SER A 459 16.41 -14.36 11.29
N GLU A 460 16.59 -14.24 9.98
CA GLU A 460 15.96 -15.09 8.97
C GLU A 460 16.98 -15.39 7.86
N ILE A 461 17.19 -16.68 7.59
CA ILE A 461 18.21 -17.11 6.60
C ILE A 461 17.74 -16.89 5.15
N ASN A 462 16.43 -16.99 4.90
CA ASN A 462 15.87 -16.80 3.58
C ASN A 462 15.82 -15.31 3.24
N PHE A 463 16.54 -14.89 2.20
CA PHE A 463 16.64 -13.49 1.79
C PHE A 463 15.26 -12.86 1.50
N ASN A 464 14.40 -13.53 0.74
CA ASN A 464 13.09 -12.99 0.38
C ASN A 464 12.18 -12.85 1.60
N LEU A 465 12.18 -13.84 2.47
CA LEU A 465 11.36 -13.83 3.68
C LEU A 465 11.91 -12.83 4.71
N GLY A 466 13.22 -12.74 4.88
CA GLY A 466 13.85 -11.74 5.75
C GLY A 466 13.62 -10.30 5.28
N THR A 467 13.66 -10.09 3.95
CA THR A 467 13.28 -8.79 3.35
C THR A 467 11.83 -8.46 3.62
N ALA A 468 10.93 -9.44 3.45
CA ALA A 468 9.52 -9.27 3.75
C ALA A 468 9.27 -8.97 5.23
N THR A 469 10.01 -9.64 6.12
CA THR A 469 9.94 -9.35 7.56
C THR A 469 10.35 -7.91 7.87
N LYS A 470 11.43 -7.42 7.26
CA LYS A 470 11.83 -6.00 7.38
C LYS A 470 10.73 -5.06 6.90
N VAL A 471 10.16 -5.31 5.72
CA VAL A 471 9.05 -4.50 5.18
C VAL A 471 7.85 -4.54 6.12
N ASN A 472 7.49 -5.71 6.62
CA ASN A 472 6.39 -5.88 7.55
C ASN A 472 6.58 -5.09 8.85
N MET A 473 7.79 -5.12 9.42
CA MET A 473 8.15 -4.33 10.61
C MET A 473 8.06 -2.82 10.31
N ILE A 474 8.56 -2.35 9.17
CA ILE A 474 8.44 -0.93 8.75
C ILE A 474 6.97 -0.51 8.66
N LEU A 475 6.13 -1.31 8.03
CA LEU A 475 4.69 -1.05 7.89
C LEU A 475 3.95 -1.02 9.23
N HIS A 476 4.50 -1.65 10.27
CA HIS A 476 4.01 -1.56 11.64
C HIS A 476 4.70 -0.45 12.47
N GLY A 477 5.51 0.39 11.84
CA GLY A 477 6.06 1.62 12.43
C GLY A 477 7.31 1.45 13.30
N ASP A 478 8.06 0.34 13.16
CA ASP A 478 9.25 0.06 14.00
C ASP A 478 10.57 0.57 13.44
N GLY A 479 10.68 0.74 12.11
CA GLY A 479 11.94 1.14 11.46
C GLY A 479 12.90 -0.01 11.08
N SER A 480 12.62 -1.27 11.45
CA SER A 480 13.27 -2.52 10.97
C SER A 480 14.79 -2.69 11.13
N THR A 481 15.44 -1.99 12.02
CA THR A 481 16.90 -1.92 12.10
C THR A 481 17.59 -3.22 12.54
N ASN A 482 16.92 -4.07 13.31
CA ASN A 482 17.52 -5.25 13.94
C ASN A 482 17.02 -6.57 13.35
N ILE A 483 16.61 -6.57 12.10
CA ILE A 483 16.25 -7.80 11.39
C ILE A 483 17.42 -8.18 10.48
N PHE A 484 18.07 -9.31 10.81
CA PHE A 484 19.25 -9.79 10.11
C PHE A 484 18.86 -10.88 9.11
N VAL A 485 19.26 -10.70 7.86
CA VAL A 485 19.14 -11.75 6.84
C VAL A 485 20.36 -12.67 6.96
N LYS A 486 20.37 -13.48 7.99
CA LYS A 486 21.50 -14.36 8.38
C LYS A 486 20.95 -15.66 9.02
N ASP A 487 21.80 -16.69 9.04
CA ASP A 487 21.49 -17.92 9.78
C ASP A 487 21.52 -17.68 11.29
N GLY A 488 20.38 -17.87 11.97
CA GLY A 488 20.21 -17.65 13.41
C GLY A 488 21.07 -18.51 14.30
N LEU A 489 21.66 -19.58 13.77
CA LEU A 489 22.60 -20.45 14.52
C LEU A 489 24.04 -19.96 14.47
N LEU A 490 24.38 -19.00 13.61
CA LEU A 490 25.72 -18.44 13.56
C LEU A 490 25.99 -17.56 14.80
N PRO A 491 27.25 -17.55 15.30
CA PRO A 491 27.62 -16.66 16.40
C PRO A 491 27.47 -15.18 15.99
N PHE A 492 27.09 -14.32 16.93
CA PHE A 492 26.91 -12.88 16.65
C PHE A 492 28.16 -12.18 16.12
N ALA A 493 29.33 -12.72 16.36
CA ALA A 493 30.57 -12.26 15.73
C ALA A 493 30.56 -12.36 14.19
N LYS A 494 29.61 -13.06 13.59
CA LYS A 494 29.36 -13.12 12.14
C LYS A 494 28.29 -12.16 11.63
N TYR A 495 27.63 -11.42 12.54
CA TYR A 495 26.62 -10.45 12.22
C TYR A 495 27.26 -9.06 12.10
N GLU A 496 27.07 -8.43 10.95
CA GLU A 496 27.52 -7.06 10.73
C GLU A 496 26.65 -6.08 11.50
N LYS A 497 27.28 -5.11 12.15
CA LYS A 497 26.58 -3.98 12.75
C LYS A 497 26.00 -3.12 11.66
N GLU A 498 24.71 -2.94 11.67
CA GLU A 498 24.05 -1.95 10.84
C GLU A 498 24.39 -0.55 11.34
N THR A 499 24.38 0.44 10.45
CA THR A 499 24.80 1.82 10.77
C THR A 499 23.88 2.55 11.72
N ALA A 500 22.67 2.01 11.95
CA ALA A 500 21.74 2.60 12.90
C ALA A 500 22.16 2.27 14.35
N PRO A 501 22.07 3.23 15.27
CA PRO A 501 22.35 2.98 16.67
C PRO A 501 21.29 2.07 17.23
N ASN A 502 21.66 0.85 17.60
CA ASN A 502 20.84 -0.01 18.44
C ASN A 502 21.47 -0.15 19.84
N ALA A 503 20.68 -0.54 20.82
CA ALA A 503 21.10 -0.55 22.21
C ALA A 503 22.19 -1.60 22.52
N LEU A 504 22.33 -2.61 21.68
CA LEU A 504 23.38 -3.63 21.80
C LEU A 504 24.68 -3.23 21.12
N ASN A 505 24.71 -2.13 20.39
CA ASN A 505 25.91 -1.56 19.82
C ASN A 505 26.69 -0.77 20.89
N GLY A 506 27.41 -1.43 21.76
CA GLY A 506 28.26 -0.76 22.74
C GLY A 506 29.16 0.28 22.07
N SER A 507 30.25 -0.01 21.50
CA SER A 507 31.12 0.95 20.82
C SER A 507 31.00 0.86 19.28
N VAL A 508 30.78 1.97 18.62
CA VAL A 508 30.52 2.13 17.17
C VAL A 508 31.71 1.74 16.27
N LYS A 509 32.84 1.30 16.81
CA LYS A 509 34.09 1.13 16.02
C LYS A 509 34.24 -0.21 15.31
N ASP A 510 33.50 -1.25 15.71
CA ASP A 510 33.65 -2.57 15.15
C ASP A 510 32.59 -2.85 14.08
N THR A 511 32.98 -3.40 12.95
CA THR A 511 32.08 -3.78 11.85
C THR A 511 31.12 -4.92 12.24
N PHE A 512 31.58 -5.79 13.15
CA PHE A 512 30.81 -6.95 13.61
C PHE A 512 30.46 -6.85 15.09
N TYR A 513 29.39 -7.53 15.50
CA TYR A 513 29.04 -7.68 16.89
C TYR A 513 30.11 -8.50 17.65
N GLN A 514 30.25 -8.24 18.93
CA GLN A 514 31.06 -9.09 19.80
C GLN A 514 30.12 -9.94 20.68
N GLU A 515 30.40 -11.24 20.81
CA GLU A 515 29.60 -12.17 21.62
C GLU A 515 29.28 -11.63 23.01
N ARG A 516 30.27 -11.05 23.70
CA ARG A 516 30.13 -10.47 25.02
C ARG A 516 29.17 -9.26 25.11
N GLU A 517 28.89 -8.62 23.97
CA GLU A 517 27.98 -7.45 23.90
C GLU A 517 26.53 -7.90 23.72
N VAL A 518 26.32 -9.08 23.21
CA VAL A 518 24.99 -9.60 22.81
C VAL A 518 24.50 -10.71 23.74
N ASN A 519 25.38 -11.64 24.12
CA ASN A 519 25.00 -12.77 24.95
C ASN A 519 24.55 -12.31 26.33
N GLY A 520 23.38 -12.81 26.76
CA GLY A 520 22.79 -12.45 28.04
C GLY A 520 22.07 -11.10 28.08
N GLN A 521 21.91 -10.42 26.93
CA GLN A 521 21.20 -9.13 26.86
C GLN A 521 19.70 -9.28 26.61
N PHE A 522 19.26 -10.39 26.05
CA PHE A 522 17.85 -10.60 25.76
C PHE A 522 17.08 -11.06 26.98
N ASP A 523 15.97 -10.41 27.27
CA ASP A 523 15.02 -10.78 28.31
C ASP A 523 14.06 -11.87 27.84
N LEU A 524 13.76 -11.90 26.53
CA LEU A 524 12.79 -12.81 25.92
C LEU A 524 13.35 -13.41 24.63
N ILE A 525 13.18 -14.72 24.48
CA ILE A 525 13.40 -15.44 23.22
C ILE A 525 12.08 -16.12 22.87
N LEU A 526 11.48 -15.74 21.76
CA LEU A 526 10.23 -16.30 21.25
C LEU A 526 10.46 -16.72 19.80
N THR A 527 10.30 -18.00 19.52
CA THR A 527 10.62 -18.55 18.20
C THR A 527 9.81 -19.81 17.91
N ASN A 528 9.60 -20.07 16.61
CA ASN A 528 9.16 -21.35 16.08
C ASN A 528 10.25 -21.86 15.12
N PRO A 529 11.24 -22.61 15.62
CA PRO A 529 12.39 -23.02 14.81
C PRO A 529 11.97 -23.95 13.66
N PRO A 530 12.73 -23.99 12.55
CA PRO A 530 12.41 -24.85 11.41
C PRO A 530 12.54 -26.33 11.81
N PHE A 531 11.56 -27.15 11.37
CA PHE A 531 11.49 -28.57 11.68
C PHE A 531 12.23 -29.41 10.65
N SER A 532 13.12 -30.29 11.10
CA SER A 532 13.80 -31.31 10.29
C SER A 532 14.55 -30.75 9.08
N VAL A 533 15.09 -29.54 9.18
CA VAL A 533 15.91 -28.94 8.12
C VAL A 533 17.34 -29.43 8.22
N GLU A 534 17.91 -29.90 7.09
CA GLU A 534 19.35 -30.21 7.00
C GLU A 534 20.14 -28.91 6.95
N LEU A 535 21.05 -28.76 7.91
CA LEU A 535 21.97 -27.63 7.95
C LEU A 535 23.00 -27.72 6.81
N ASP A 536 23.44 -26.59 6.30
CA ASP A 536 24.56 -26.55 5.36
C ASP A 536 25.90 -26.98 6.01
N ASN A 537 26.92 -27.26 5.18
CA ASN A 537 28.18 -27.79 5.67
C ASN A 537 29.00 -26.80 6.51
N ASP A 538 28.85 -25.50 6.28
CA ASP A 538 29.61 -24.49 7.00
C ASP A 538 28.98 -24.21 8.37
N THR A 539 27.65 -24.15 8.43
CA THR A 539 26.90 -24.14 9.69
C THR A 539 27.20 -25.39 10.53
N LYS A 540 27.22 -26.60 9.92
CA LYS A 540 27.57 -27.85 10.63
C LYS A 540 28.97 -27.80 11.24
N LYS A 541 29.97 -27.24 10.57
CA LYS A 541 31.34 -27.11 11.09
C LYS A 541 31.41 -26.19 12.30
N THR A 542 30.73 -25.06 12.24
CA THR A 542 30.67 -24.09 13.34
C THR A 542 29.94 -24.67 14.55
N ILE A 543 28.76 -25.26 14.35
CA ILE A 543 27.89 -25.80 15.39
C ILE A 543 28.55 -26.98 16.13
N LYS A 544 29.33 -27.79 15.43
CA LYS A 544 29.97 -28.97 16.06
C LYS A 544 30.84 -28.63 17.27
N HIS A 545 31.41 -27.44 17.29
CA HIS A 545 32.30 -27.00 18.38
C HIS A 545 31.61 -26.10 19.40
N ASP A 546 30.57 -25.38 18.99
CA ASP A 546 29.96 -24.32 19.79
C ASP A 546 28.71 -24.77 20.54
N PHE A 547 28.13 -25.94 20.18
CA PHE A 547 26.87 -26.41 20.72
C PHE A 547 27.01 -27.84 21.31
N MET A 548 26.40 -28.09 22.45
CA MET A 548 26.37 -29.40 23.12
C MET A 548 25.70 -30.46 22.23
N PHE A 549 24.67 -30.05 21.46
CA PHE A 549 23.97 -30.93 20.53
C PHE A 549 24.45 -30.81 19.07
N GLY A 550 25.59 -30.17 18.82
CA GLY A 550 26.11 -29.90 17.50
C GLY A 550 26.39 -31.12 16.61
N GLU A 551 26.48 -32.34 17.18
CA GLU A 551 26.61 -33.59 16.43
C GLU A 551 25.25 -34.20 16.01
N LYS A 552 24.13 -33.70 16.52
CA LYS A 552 22.79 -34.18 16.16
C LYS A 552 22.32 -33.62 14.84
N LYS A 553 21.51 -34.41 14.12
CA LYS A 553 21.02 -34.03 12.77
C LYS A 553 19.87 -33.04 12.78
N ASN A 554 19.18 -32.90 13.93
CA ASN A 554 17.95 -32.08 14.02
C ASN A 554 18.30 -30.67 14.43
N SER A 555 17.90 -29.70 13.60
CA SER A 555 18.16 -28.28 13.78
C SER A 555 17.35 -27.64 14.94
N GLU A 556 16.18 -28.18 15.28
CA GLU A 556 15.25 -27.59 16.26
C GLU A 556 15.91 -27.44 17.65
N ASN A 557 16.63 -28.47 18.09
CA ASN A 557 17.28 -28.45 19.41
C ASN A 557 18.42 -27.43 19.50
N LEU A 558 19.04 -27.08 18.37
CA LEU A 558 20.13 -26.12 18.33
C LEU A 558 19.64 -24.68 18.53
N PHE A 559 18.44 -24.36 18.05
CA PHE A 559 17.82 -23.06 18.30
C PHE A 559 17.43 -22.87 19.78
N ILE A 560 17.15 -23.96 20.51
CA ILE A 560 16.90 -23.90 21.97
C ILE A 560 18.22 -23.69 22.73
N GLU A 561 19.31 -24.28 22.24
CA GLU A 561 20.63 -24.15 22.84
C GLU A 561 21.26 -22.79 22.58
N ARG A 562 21.02 -22.23 21.38
CA ARG A 562 21.50 -20.89 20.95
C ARG A 562 20.94 -19.79 21.83
#